data_ca5245e907cb35d7ccee051034c5ca33
#
_entry.id   ca5245e907cb35d7ccee051034c5ca33
#
_cell.length_a   1.000
_cell.length_b   1.000
_cell.length_c   1.000
_cell.angle_alpha   90.00
_cell.angle_beta   90.00
_cell.angle_gamma   90.00
#
_symmetry.space_group_name_H-M   'P 1'
#
loop_
_entity.id
_entity.type
_entity.pdbx_description
1 polymer ?
#
loop_
_entity_poly.entity_id
_entity_poly.type
_entity_poly.pdbx_seq_one_letter_code
_entity_poly.pdbx_strand_id
1 'polypeptide(L)'
;MKKIILTLVISEGFISCQMNPNSVGILLKNDEKSNLVKSHMEAYMENDSSVAEILFNEDLLLYDQFANNQEDNTTVPNPGGRQGLIDADKFTHMLFSGIQLTTDKISTYQMDDGKTYTAFWSMWSGTGKFTGQKMTLPFYCISLWEGNQVSKIWRYMDPSGLNKEVTAFEGINKNSKKVIGLAELNINKGYDKEDVEEFLVRYSKFIRDTEPNTYDFGYFISSNGKKVNLIEKYISSADFVYHLNNFEQSDYSKEFMKLFTLSKVIIAGDASDELKAKAKAYGAELRPQVGGWIN
;
A
#
# COMPACT_ATOMS: atom_id res chain seq x y z
N MET A 1 -26.40 39.12 -80.85
CA MET A 1 -25.55 38.44 -79.84
C MET A 1 -26.40 38.18 -78.59
N LYS A 2 -26.90 36.96 -78.43
CA LYS A 2 -27.66 36.56 -77.25
C LYS A 2 -26.71 36.07 -76.17
N LYS A 3 -26.67 36.74 -75.00
CA LYS A 3 -25.94 36.27 -73.85
C LYS A 3 -26.75 35.18 -73.16
N ILE A 4 -26.21 33.99 -73.13
CA ILE A 4 -26.71 32.86 -72.28
C ILE A 4 -26.14 33.04 -70.88
N ILE A 5 -26.98 33.30 -69.89
CA ILE A 5 -26.62 33.29 -68.47
C ILE A 5 -26.81 31.84 -68.01
N LEU A 6 -25.67 31.19 -67.70
CA LEU A 6 -25.66 29.84 -67.13
C LEU A 6 -25.82 30.03 -65.62
N THR A 7 -27.00 29.74 -65.10
CA THR A 7 -27.25 29.73 -63.65
C THR A 7 -26.79 28.39 -63.11
N LEU A 8 -25.68 28.39 -62.37
CA LEU A 8 -25.16 27.21 -61.64
C LEU A 8 -26.03 27.02 -60.40
N VAL A 9 -26.92 26.04 -60.40
CA VAL A 9 -27.65 25.62 -59.19
C VAL A 9 -26.70 24.68 -58.41
N ILE A 10 -26.10 25.22 -57.34
CA ILE A 10 -25.41 24.40 -56.35
C ILE A 10 -26.49 23.77 -55.47
N SER A 11 -26.83 22.53 -55.72
CA SER A 11 -27.62 21.71 -54.80
C SER A 11 -26.70 21.32 -53.66
N GLU A 12 -26.76 22.07 -52.56
CA GLU A 12 -26.26 21.61 -51.27
C GLU A 12 -27.06 20.38 -50.85
N GLY A 13 -26.51 19.23 -51.16
CA GLY A 13 -27.04 17.98 -50.65
C GLY A 13 -26.79 17.93 -49.13
N PHE A 14 -27.76 18.38 -48.35
CA PHE A 14 -27.80 18.02 -46.93
C PHE A 14 -27.96 16.51 -46.85
N ILE A 15 -26.84 15.80 -46.67
CA ILE A 15 -26.86 14.43 -46.16
C ILE A 15 -27.27 14.55 -44.69
N SER A 16 -28.58 14.63 -44.43
CA SER A 16 -29.09 14.40 -43.12
C SER A 16 -28.81 12.92 -42.81
N CYS A 17 -27.77 12.62 -42.06
CA CYS A 17 -27.68 11.35 -41.34
C CYS A 17 -28.94 11.24 -40.50
N GLN A 18 -29.95 10.52 -41.00
CA GLN A 18 -31.09 10.14 -40.17
C GLN A 18 -30.54 9.25 -39.08
N MET A 19 -30.36 9.81 -37.90
CA MET A 19 -30.07 9.00 -36.69
C MET A 19 -31.23 8.01 -36.56
N ASN A 20 -30.87 6.73 -36.41
CA ASN A 20 -31.85 5.70 -36.09
C ASN A 20 -32.60 6.17 -34.84
N PRO A 21 -33.95 6.27 -34.84
CA PRO A 21 -34.71 6.74 -33.66
C PRO A 21 -34.48 5.90 -32.39
N ASN A 22 -33.83 4.76 -32.53
CA ASN A 22 -33.41 3.90 -31.42
C ASN A 22 -31.92 4.03 -31.07
N SER A 23 -31.16 4.98 -31.70
CA SER A 23 -29.76 5.22 -31.32
C SER A 23 -29.70 6.19 -30.13
N VAL A 24 -28.86 5.90 -29.15
CA VAL A 24 -28.63 6.74 -27.97
C VAL A 24 -27.35 7.58 -28.09
N GLY A 25 -26.74 7.62 -29.26
CA GLY A 25 -25.52 8.39 -29.53
C GLY A 25 -24.67 7.87 -30.68
N ILE A 26 -23.48 8.41 -30.82
CA ILE A 26 -22.49 8.09 -31.88
C ILE A 26 -21.25 7.50 -31.24
N LEU A 27 -20.72 6.42 -31.83
CA LEU A 27 -19.45 5.81 -31.50
C LEU A 27 -18.35 6.33 -32.42
N LEU A 28 -17.31 6.94 -31.83
CA LEU A 28 -16.13 7.43 -32.56
C LEU A 28 -14.91 6.57 -32.24
N LYS A 29 -14.00 6.46 -33.19
CA LYS A 29 -12.70 5.78 -33.05
C LYS A 29 -11.59 6.69 -33.57
N ASN A 30 -10.45 6.63 -32.89
CA ASN A 30 -9.27 7.43 -33.25
C ASN A 30 -9.56 8.95 -33.31
N ASP A 31 -10.51 9.41 -32.53
CA ASP A 31 -10.79 10.83 -32.33
C ASP A 31 -9.80 11.42 -31.33
N GLU A 32 -9.85 12.75 -31.14
CA GLU A 32 -8.92 13.47 -30.26
C GLU A 32 -8.98 12.96 -28.81
N LYS A 33 -10.18 12.68 -28.29
CA LYS A 33 -10.37 12.22 -26.91
C LYS A 33 -9.85 10.80 -26.68
N SER A 34 -10.17 9.88 -27.60
CA SER A 34 -9.64 8.51 -27.52
C SER A 34 -8.12 8.47 -27.68
N ASN A 35 -7.54 9.34 -28.52
CA ASN A 35 -6.10 9.45 -28.67
C ASN A 35 -5.43 10.04 -27.43
N LEU A 36 -6.03 11.02 -26.76
CA LEU A 36 -5.49 11.58 -25.52
C LEU A 36 -5.51 10.56 -24.36
N VAL A 37 -6.59 9.77 -24.26
CA VAL A 37 -6.64 8.64 -23.29
C VAL A 37 -5.56 7.61 -23.60
N LYS A 38 -5.33 7.29 -24.89
CA LYS A 38 -4.26 6.37 -25.29
C LYS A 38 -2.88 6.91 -24.88
N SER A 39 -2.61 8.19 -25.15
CA SER A 39 -1.35 8.83 -24.74
C SER A 39 -1.14 8.80 -23.22
N HIS A 40 -2.22 8.97 -22.43
CA HIS A 40 -2.14 8.83 -20.98
C HIS A 40 -1.78 7.39 -20.56
N MET A 41 -2.34 6.37 -21.19
CA MET A 41 -2.01 4.98 -20.89
C MET A 41 -0.54 4.66 -21.22
N GLU A 42 -0.03 5.21 -22.33
CA GLU A 42 1.39 5.08 -22.70
C GLU A 42 2.29 5.77 -21.67
N ALA A 43 1.96 7.01 -21.28
CA ALA A 43 2.68 7.75 -20.23
C ALA A 43 2.63 7.05 -18.86
N TYR A 44 1.47 6.50 -18.48
CA TYR A 44 1.33 5.70 -17.26
C TYR A 44 2.29 4.51 -17.25
N MET A 45 2.45 3.76 -18.33
CA MET A 45 3.38 2.63 -18.39
C MET A 45 4.83 3.06 -18.12
N GLU A 46 5.20 4.29 -18.50
CA GLU A 46 6.52 4.88 -18.28
C GLU A 46 6.63 5.63 -16.93
N ASN A 47 5.59 5.57 -16.07
CA ASN A 47 5.51 6.32 -14.80
C ASN A 47 5.60 7.86 -15.01
N ASP A 48 5.08 8.35 -16.13
CA ASP A 48 5.01 9.77 -16.48
C ASP A 48 3.61 10.33 -16.21
N SER A 49 3.49 11.30 -15.34
CA SER A 49 2.22 11.95 -14.98
C SER A 49 1.87 13.17 -15.86
N SER A 50 2.72 13.57 -16.78
CA SER A 50 2.55 14.82 -17.57
C SER A 50 1.26 14.86 -18.38
N VAL A 51 0.84 13.71 -18.96
CA VAL A 51 -0.42 13.62 -19.70
C VAL A 51 -1.63 13.61 -18.76
N ALA A 52 -1.51 13.09 -17.55
CA ALA A 52 -2.57 13.12 -16.56
C ALA A 52 -2.96 14.57 -16.17
N GLU A 53 -1.99 15.47 -16.09
CA GLU A 53 -2.21 16.89 -15.79
C GLU A 53 -3.02 17.61 -16.88
N ILE A 54 -2.88 17.18 -18.14
CA ILE A 54 -3.63 17.73 -19.29
C ILE A 54 -5.02 17.10 -19.40
N LEU A 55 -5.08 15.76 -19.25
CA LEU A 55 -6.28 14.97 -19.48
C LEU A 55 -7.35 15.16 -18.41
N PHE A 56 -6.95 15.21 -17.14
CA PHE A 56 -7.89 15.19 -16.01
C PHE A 56 -8.12 16.57 -15.41
N ASN A 57 -9.38 16.84 -15.05
CA ASN A 57 -9.73 18.00 -14.25
C ASN A 57 -9.06 17.92 -12.86
N GLU A 58 -8.75 19.06 -12.25
CA GLU A 58 -8.17 19.14 -10.90
C GLU A 58 -9.07 18.45 -9.87
N ASP A 59 -10.39 18.71 -9.96
CA ASP A 59 -11.44 18.14 -9.10
C ASP A 59 -11.97 16.79 -9.61
N LEU A 60 -11.11 15.97 -10.24
CA LEU A 60 -11.47 14.67 -10.78
C LEU A 60 -12.19 13.80 -9.75
N LEU A 61 -13.32 13.21 -10.12
CA LEU A 61 -14.03 12.22 -9.32
C LEU A 61 -13.65 10.80 -9.81
N LEU A 62 -12.87 10.08 -9.01
CA LEU A 62 -12.45 8.72 -9.32
C LEU A 62 -13.26 7.71 -8.52
N TYR A 63 -13.90 6.79 -9.22
CA TYR A 63 -14.65 5.67 -8.66
C TYR A 63 -14.00 4.35 -9.10
N ASP A 64 -13.62 3.53 -8.14
CA ASP A 64 -13.13 2.18 -8.38
C ASP A 64 -13.67 1.23 -7.31
N GLN A 65 -13.12 0.02 -7.23
CA GLN A 65 -13.53 -0.99 -6.25
C GLN A 65 -13.31 -0.58 -4.79
N PHE A 66 -12.56 0.49 -4.52
CA PHE A 66 -12.34 1.04 -3.18
C PHE A 66 -13.25 2.24 -2.87
N ALA A 67 -13.99 2.74 -3.87
CA ALA A 67 -14.87 3.91 -3.77
C ALA A 67 -16.22 3.60 -3.08
N ASN A 68 -16.24 2.66 -2.14
CA ASN A 68 -17.43 2.28 -1.39
C ASN A 68 -17.28 2.68 0.07
N ASN A 69 -18.29 3.42 0.57
CA ASN A 69 -18.45 3.56 2.00
C ASN A 69 -19.04 2.27 2.58
N GLN A 70 -18.29 1.57 3.42
CA GLN A 70 -18.72 0.30 4.02
C GLN A 70 -19.81 0.48 5.09
N GLU A 71 -19.95 1.68 5.65
CA GLU A 71 -20.92 1.93 6.74
C GLU A 71 -22.35 2.09 6.22
N ASP A 72 -22.56 2.75 5.08
CA ASP A 72 -23.88 3.05 4.52
C ASP A 72 -24.12 2.48 3.12
N ASN A 73 -23.16 1.73 2.59
CA ASN A 73 -23.18 1.13 1.25
C ASN A 73 -23.36 2.16 0.12
N THR A 74 -22.91 3.40 0.33
CA THR A 74 -22.89 4.45 -0.70
C THR A 74 -21.59 4.42 -1.46
N THR A 75 -21.65 4.78 -2.75
CA THR A 75 -20.47 4.93 -3.59
C THR A 75 -19.97 6.38 -3.47
N VAL A 76 -18.78 6.54 -2.91
CA VAL A 76 -18.09 7.84 -2.81
C VAL A 76 -16.84 7.84 -3.69
N PRO A 77 -16.46 8.98 -4.29
CA PRO A 77 -15.24 9.04 -5.06
C PRO A 77 -14.01 8.91 -4.14
N ASN A 78 -12.92 8.34 -4.67
CA ASN A 78 -11.64 8.34 -3.98
C ASN A 78 -11.17 9.78 -3.74
N PRO A 79 -10.58 10.07 -2.58
CA PRO A 79 -10.14 11.42 -2.23
C PRO A 79 -8.94 11.86 -3.08
N GLY A 80 -8.73 13.18 -3.15
CA GLY A 80 -7.53 13.81 -3.70
C GLY A 80 -7.61 14.23 -5.16
N GLY A 81 -8.75 14.02 -5.85
CA GLY A 81 -8.92 14.47 -7.22
C GLY A 81 -7.88 13.93 -8.19
N ARG A 82 -7.42 14.77 -9.14
CA ARG A 82 -6.35 14.41 -10.08
C ARG A 82 -5.04 14.03 -9.37
N GLN A 83 -4.66 14.76 -8.32
CA GLN A 83 -3.44 14.46 -7.59
C GLN A 83 -3.54 13.09 -6.90
N GLY A 84 -4.70 12.75 -6.33
CA GLY A 84 -4.92 11.43 -5.75
C GLY A 84 -4.77 10.29 -6.76
N LEU A 85 -5.22 10.49 -8.02
CA LEU A 85 -4.98 9.54 -9.11
C LEU A 85 -3.49 9.39 -9.41
N ILE A 86 -2.77 10.51 -9.57
CA ILE A 86 -1.32 10.52 -9.85
C ILE A 86 -0.54 9.82 -8.73
N ASP A 87 -0.89 10.05 -7.48
CA ASP A 87 -0.24 9.44 -6.33
C ASP A 87 -0.51 7.92 -6.26
N ALA A 88 -1.74 7.49 -6.58
CA ALA A 88 -2.09 6.07 -6.67
C ALA A 88 -1.34 5.35 -7.81
N ASP A 89 -1.17 6.02 -8.96
CA ASP A 89 -0.41 5.48 -10.08
C ASP A 89 1.08 5.36 -9.73
N LYS A 90 1.68 6.36 -9.10
CA LYS A 90 3.06 6.31 -8.57
C LYS A 90 3.23 5.20 -7.53
N PHE A 91 2.25 5.04 -6.62
CA PHE A 91 2.26 3.96 -5.65
C PHE A 91 2.21 2.59 -6.33
N THR A 92 1.41 2.43 -7.39
CA THR A 92 1.39 1.20 -8.19
C THR A 92 2.76 0.92 -8.82
N HIS A 93 3.44 1.92 -9.36
CA HIS A 93 4.81 1.79 -9.88
C HIS A 93 5.86 1.50 -8.78
N MET A 94 5.61 1.92 -7.54
CA MET A 94 6.45 1.53 -6.40
C MET A 94 6.30 0.04 -6.09
N LEU A 95 5.09 -0.50 -6.21
CA LEU A 95 4.78 -1.90 -5.89
C LEU A 95 5.15 -2.87 -7.03
N PHE A 96 5.01 -2.47 -8.30
CA PHE A 96 5.18 -3.35 -9.46
C PHE A 96 6.28 -2.87 -10.39
N SER A 97 6.87 -3.82 -11.11
CA SER A 97 7.82 -3.60 -12.21
C SER A 97 7.28 -4.18 -13.51
N GLY A 98 7.75 -3.64 -14.64
CA GLY A 98 7.37 -4.11 -15.96
C GLY A 98 5.88 -3.97 -16.23
N ILE A 99 5.27 -2.87 -15.80
CA ILE A 99 3.85 -2.59 -16.00
C ILE A 99 3.58 -2.44 -17.49
N GLN A 100 2.55 -3.16 -17.97
CA GLN A 100 2.07 -3.08 -19.35
C GLN A 100 0.54 -2.97 -19.36
N LEU A 101 0.04 -2.17 -20.27
CA LEU A 101 -1.38 -2.10 -20.64
C LEU A 101 -1.51 -2.52 -22.09
N THR A 102 -2.10 -3.70 -22.34
CA THR A 102 -2.44 -4.15 -23.68
C THR A 102 -3.89 -3.80 -23.93
N THR A 103 -4.12 -2.79 -24.78
CA THR A 103 -5.46 -2.25 -25.03
C THR A 103 -6.00 -2.76 -26.33
N ASP A 104 -7.13 -3.46 -26.28
CA ASP A 104 -7.80 -3.97 -27.47
C ASP A 104 -8.63 -2.88 -28.15
N LYS A 105 -9.32 -2.05 -27.38
CA LYS A 105 -10.25 -1.05 -27.91
C LYS A 105 -10.33 0.17 -27.02
N ILE A 106 -10.23 1.35 -27.64
CA ILE A 106 -10.60 2.64 -27.05
C ILE A 106 -11.66 3.26 -27.98
N SER A 107 -12.72 3.78 -27.42
CA SER A 107 -13.79 4.41 -28.19
C SER A 107 -14.40 5.57 -27.42
N THR A 108 -14.78 6.61 -28.14
CA THR A 108 -15.51 7.77 -27.61
C THR A 108 -16.99 7.63 -27.97
N TYR A 109 -17.86 7.85 -26.99
CA TYR A 109 -19.31 7.82 -27.12
C TYR A 109 -19.82 9.24 -26.94
N GLN A 110 -20.42 9.80 -28.00
CA GLN A 110 -21.17 11.05 -27.92
C GLN A 110 -22.64 10.70 -27.79
N MET A 111 -23.19 10.97 -26.61
CA MET A 111 -24.58 10.62 -26.28
C MET A 111 -25.54 11.68 -26.79
N ASP A 112 -26.80 11.31 -27.00
CA ASP A 112 -27.89 12.21 -27.44
C ASP A 112 -28.26 13.25 -26.36
N ASP A 113 -27.93 12.98 -25.07
CA ASP A 113 -28.07 13.95 -23.96
C ASP A 113 -26.92 14.99 -23.90
N GLY A 114 -26.01 14.98 -24.88
CA GLY A 114 -24.87 15.87 -24.99
C GLY A 114 -23.63 15.46 -24.19
N LYS A 115 -23.70 14.38 -23.40
CA LYS A 115 -22.53 13.88 -22.67
C LYS A 115 -21.58 13.14 -23.59
N THR A 116 -20.29 13.22 -23.27
CA THR A 116 -19.25 12.50 -23.98
C THR A 116 -18.48 11.60 -23.01
N TYR A 117 -18.32 10.34 -23.39
CA TYR A 117 -17.57 9.35 -22.63
C TYR A 117 -16.48 8.77 -23.52
N THR A 118 -15.36 8.39 -22.88
CA THR A 118 -14.37 7.50 -23.51
C THR A 118 -14.28 6.23 -22.67
N ALA A 119 -14.39 5.08 -23.31
CA ALA A 119 -14.24 3.78 -22.67
C ALA A 119 -13.13 2.98 -23.29
N PHE A 120 -12.41 2.22 -22.47
CA PHE A 120 -11.42 1.25 -22.95
C PHE A 120 -11.45 -0.05 -22.16
N TRP A 121 -11.04 -1.12 -22.85
CA TRP A 121 -10.81 -2.45 -22.29
C TRP A 121 -9.35 -2.79 -22.50
N SER A 122 -8.70 -3.19 -21.45
CA SER A 122 -7.27 -3.47 -21.44
C SER A 122 -6.97 -4.69 -20.58
N MET A 123 -5.83 -5.30 -20.84
CA MET A 123 -5.18 -6.22 -19.91
C MET A 123 -4.03 -5.48 -19.26
N TRP A 124 -4.11 -5.30 -17.96
CA TRP A 124 -3.00 -4.81 -17.16
C TRP A 124 -2.12 -5.97 -16.72
N SER A 125 -0.80 -5.82 -16.80
CA SER A 125 0.14 -6.80 -16.29
C SER A 125 1.33 -6.12 -15.62
N GLY A 126 1.93 -6.81 -14.65
CA GLY A 126 3.11 -6.38 -13.92
C GLY A 126 3.68 -7.49 -13.06
N THR A 127 4.89 -7.29 -12.54
CA THR A 127 5.52 -8.19 -11.58
C THR A 127 5.65 -7.50 -10.24
N GLY A 128 5.07 -8.07 -9.19
CA GLY A 128 5.17 -7.57 -7.82
C GLY A 128 6.63 -7.55 -7.35
N LYS A 129 7.09 -6.41 -6.84
CA LYS A 129 8.48 -6.24 -6.38
C LYS A 129 8.73 -6.91 -5.03
N PHE A 130 7.69 -7.13 -4.24
CA PHE A 130 7.76 -7.69 -2.89
C PHE A 130 7.39 -9.18 -2.86
N THR A 131 6.43 -9.59 -3.69
CA THR A 131 6.04 -11.00 -3.80
C THR A 131 6.80 -11.77 -4.90
N GLY A 132 7.35 -11.07 -5.90
CA GLY A 132 7.92 -11.68 -7.12
C GLY A 132 6.87 -12.28 -8.06
N GLN A 133 5.57 -12.15 -7.76
CA GLN A 133 4.50 -12.78 -8.55
C GLN A 133 4.17 -11.94 -9.78
N LYS A 134 4.08 -12.61 -10.94
CA LYS A 134 3.53 -12.00 -12.16
C LYS A 134 2.02 -11.95 -12.05
N MET A 135 1.44 -10.82 -12.42
CA MET A 135 0.01 -10.60 -12.48
C MET A 135 -0.41 -10.18 -13.88
N THR A 136 -1.58 -10.65 -14.28
CA THR A 136 -2.29 -10.16 -15.48
C THR A 136 -3.77 -10.16 -15.14
N LEU A 137 -4.43 -9.02 -15.35
CA LEU A 137 -5.84 -8.86 -14.99
C LEU A 137 -6.58 -7.97 -16.00
N PRO A 138 -7.89 -8.20 -16.22
CA PRO A 138 -8.73 -7.30 -16.98
C PRO A 138 -8.83 -5.94 -16.28
N PHE A 139 -8.73 -4.88 -17.07
CA PHE A 139 -8.84 -3.51 -16.60
C PHE A 139 -9.78 -2.73 -17.52
N TYR A 140 -10.85 -2.20 -16.93
CA TYR A 140 -11.87 -1.44 -17.65
C TYR A 140 -11.94 -0.04 -17.09
N CYS A 141 -12.09 0.94 -17.98
CA CYS A 141 -12.22 2.32 -17.59
C CYS A 141 -13.24 3.05 -18.45
N ILE A 142 -14.07 3.86 -17.81
CA ILE A 142 -15.00 4.78 -18.44
C ILE A 142 -14.72 6.17 -17.92
N SER A 143 -14.53 7.13 -18.80
CA SER A 143 -14.23 8.52 -18.51
C SER A 143 -15.33 9.42 -19.01
N LEU A 144 -15.90 10.29 -18.16
CA LEU A 144 -16.83 11.33 -18.54
C LEU A 144 -16.07 12.63 -18.78
N TRP A 145 -16.34 13.26 -19.93
CA TRP A 145 -15.72 14.52 -20.34
C TRP A 145 -16.59 15.73 -19.99
N GLU A 146 -15.94 16.76 -19.48
CA GLU A 146 -16.49 18.12 -19.38
C GLU A 146 -15.57 19.06 -20.16
N GLY A 147 -16.04 19.57 -21.31
CA GLY A 147 -15.18 20.30 -22.24
C GLY A 147 -14.06 19.42 -22.78
N ASN A 148 -12.83 19.84 -22.53
CA ASN A 148 -11.61 19.16 -23.01
C ASN A 148 -10.91 18.30 -21.95
N GLN A 149 -11.49 18.17 -20.76
CA GLN A 149 -10.90 17.37 -19.68
C GLN A 149 -11.90 16.33 -19.17
N VAL A 150 -11.36 15.27 -18.58
CA VAL A 150 -12.13 14.24 -17.90
C VAL A 150 -12.45 14.71 -16.49
N SER A 151 -13.75 14.73 -16.13
CA SER A 151 -14.23 15.12 -14.81
C SER A 151 -14.55 13.94 -13.90
N LYS A 152 -14.87 12.76 -14.51
CA LYS A 152 -15.16 11.54 -13.75
C LYS A 152 -14.55 10.33 -14.42
N ILE A 153 -14.09 9.39 -13.59
CA ILE A 153 -13.60 8.08 -14.04
C ILE A 153 -14.27 6.98 -13.22
N TRP A 154 -14.67 5.92 -13.89
CA TRP A 154 -15.01 4.63 -13.29
C TRP A 154 -14.00 3.59 -13.75
N ARG A 155 -13.27 2.99 -12.80
CA ARG A 155 -12.29 1.94 -13.05
C ARG A 155 -12.74 0.62 -12.41
N TYR A 156 -12.54 -0.47 -13.13
CA TYR A 156 -12.92 -1.81 -12.67
C TYR A 156 -11.78 -2.78 -12.92
N MET A 157 -11.34 -3.42 -11.84
CA MET A 157 -10.34 -4.48 -11.89
C MET A 157 -10.49 -5.39 -10.67
N ASP A 158 -9.91 -6.60 -10.72
CA ASP A 158 -9.80 -7.45 -9.53
C ASP A 158 -8.65 -6.94 -8.64
N PRO A 159 -8.94 -6.44 -7.41
CA PRO A 159 -7.91 -5.89 -6.53
C PRO A 159 -7.09 -6.95 -5.79
N SER A 160 -7.44 -8.23 -5.88
CA SER A 160 -6.87 -9.28 -5.02
C SER A 160 -5.35 -9.41 -5.14
N GLY A 161 -4.82 -9.25 -6.33
CA GLY A 161 -3.38 -9.28 -6.56
C GLY A 161 -2.67 -8.02 -6.05
N LEU A 162 -3.25 -6.83 -6.27
CA LEU A 162 -2.75 -5.58 -5.71
C LEU A 162 -2.72 -5.65 -4.18
N ASN A 163 -3.79 -6.13 -3.54
CA ASN A 163 -3.88 -6.26 -2.09
C ASN A 163 -2.80 -7.20 -1.53
N LYS A 164 -2.46 -8.29 -2.22
CA LYS A 164 -1.35 -9.18 -1.82
C LYS A 164 -0.02 -8.45 -1.84
N GLU A 165 0.25 -7.66 -2.88
CA GLU A 165 1.49 -6.89 -3.00
C GLU A 165 1.57 -5.79 -1.95
N VAL A 166 0.48 -5.06 -1.70
CA VAL A 166 0.36 -4.08 -0.61
C VAL A 166 0.64 -4.73 0.74
N THR A 167 0.03 -5.89 1.01
CA THR A 167 0.26 -6.63 2.27
C THR A 167 1.72 -7.03 2.44
N ALA A 168 2.37 -7.50 1.37
CA ALA A 168 3.79 -7.84 1.40
C ALA A 168 4.67 -6.60 1.65
N PHE A 169 4.39 -5.49 0.98
CA PHE A 169 5.07 -4.20 1.21
C PHE A 169 4.90 -3.70 2.65
N GLU A 170 3.67 -3.70 3.17
CA GLU A 170 3.39 -3.31 4.56
C GLU A 170 4.05 -4.26 5.55
N GLY A 171 4.07 -5.55 5.26
CA GLY A 171 4.75 -6.55 6.09
C GLY A 171 6.25 -6.26 6.22
N ILE A 172 6.91 -5.90 5.13
CA ILE A 172 8.32 -5.50 5.14
C ILE A 172 8.51 -4.20 5.93
N ASN A 173 7.67 -3.20 5.73
CA ASN A 173 7.74 -1.92 6.45
C ASN A 173 7.44 -2.08 7.94
N LYS A 174 6.46 -2.91 8.32
CA LYS A 174 6.21 -3.24 9.73
C LYS A 174 7.39 -3.99 10.34
N ASN A 175 7.99 -4.92 9.59
CA ASN A 175 9.16 -5.68 10.04
C ASN A 175 10.41 -4.82 10.19
N SER A 176 10.59 -3.78 9.37
CA SER A 176 11.72 -2.85 9.51
C SER A 176 11.66 -2.00 10.80
N LYS A 177 10.48 -1.90 11.43
CA LYS A 177 10.29 -1.21 12.72
C LYS A 177 10.40 -2.15 13.92
N LYS A 178 10.32 -3.46 13.70
CA LYS A 178 10.42 -4.44 14.77
C LYS A 178 11.81 -4.45 15.36
N VAL A 179 11.86 -4.60 16.67
CA VAL A 179 13.10 -4.72 17.42
C VAL A 179 13.07 -5.99 18.26
N ILE A 180 14.22 -6.64 18.35
CA ILE A 180 14.40 -7.87 19.12
C ILE A 180 15.39 -7.60 20.24
N GLY A 181 15.00 -7.94 21.45
CA GLY A 181 15.88 -8.06 22.60
C GLY A 181 16.35 -9.52 22.75
N LEU A 182 17.65 -9.68 22.93
CA LEU A 182 18.27 -10.94 23.29
C LEU A 182 19.10 -10.70 24.52
N ALA A 183 18.81 -11.43 25.61
CA ALA A 183 19.64 -11.36 26.82
C ALA A 183 20.10 -12.75 27.23
N GLU A 184 21.35 -12.82 27.70
CA GLU A 184 21.89 -13.97 28.42
C GLU A 184 22.04 -13.58 29.89
N LEU A 185 21.44 -14.37 30.77
CA LEU A 185 21.41 -14.20 32.21
C LEU A 185 22.14 -15.34 32.87
N ASN A 186 22.98 -15.02 33.85
CA ASN A 186 23.50 -16.02 34.76
C ASN A 186 22.61 -16.12 35.98
N ILE A 187 22.23 -17.31 36.41
CA ILE A 187 21.50 -17.54 37.65
C ILE A 187 22.48 -17.32 38.81
N ASN A 188 22.10 -16.45 39.77
CA ASN A 188 22.94 -16.07 40.87
C ASN A 188 23.10 -17.22 41.90
N LYS A 189 24.23 -17.22 42.59
CA LYS A 189 24.51 -18.21 43.64
C LYS A 189 23.47 -18.17 44.73
N GLY A 190 22.94 -19.34 45.11
CA GLY A 190 21.93 -19.49 46.15
C GLY A 190 20.51 -19.64 45.65
N TYR A 191 20.33 -19.59 44.31
CA TYR A 191 19.06 -19.89 43.64
C TYR A 191 19.20 -21.11 42.73
N ASP A 192 18.17 -21.90 42.67
CA ASP A 192 18.10 -23.07 41.81
C ASP A 192 17.13 -22.87 40.62
N LYS A 193 16.95 -23.91 39.85
CA LYS A 193 16.11 -23.89 38.65
C LYS A 193 14.64 -23.64 39.03
N GLU A 194 14.16 -24.21 40.09
CA GLU A 194 12.77 -24.12 40.55
C GLU A 194 12.42 -22.68 41.01
N ASP A 195 13.30 -22.02 41.76
CA ASP A 195 13.14 -20.60 42.14
C ASP A 195 12.99 -19.71 40.90
N VAL A 196 13.83 -19.97 39.90
CA VAL A 196 13.87 -19.19 38.67
C VAL A 196 12.64 -19.46 37.82
N GLU A 197 12.21 -20.71 37.63
CA GLU A 197 11.03 -21.07 36.83
C GLU A 197 9.75 -20.43 37.41
N GLU A 198 9.57 -20.44 38.73
CA GLU A 198 8.43 -19.81 39.37
C GLU A 198 8.38 -18.30 39.12
N PHE A 199 9.51 -17.62 39.25
CA PHE A 199 9.61 -16.19 38.93
C PHE A 199 9.29 -15.90 37.48
N LEU A 200 9.91 -16.63 36.54
CA LEU A 200 9.77 -16.41 35.10
C LEU A 200 8.34 -16.61 34.63
N VAL A 201 7.61 -17.59 35.19
CA VAL A 201 6.19 -17.81 34.87
C VAL A 201 5.34 -16.60 35.33
N ARG A 202 5.55 -16.11 36.56
CA ARG A 202 4.81 -14.95 37.08
C ARG A 202 5.12 -13.67 36.30
N TYR A 203 6.39 -13.46 36.00
CA TYR A 203 6.81 -12.27 35.24
C TYR A 203 6.32 -12.32 33.77
N SER A 204 6.39 -13.47 33.11
CA SER A 204 5.84 -13.64 31.75
C SER A 204 4.34 -13.38 31.70
N LYS A 205 3.59 -13.74 32.75
CA LYS A 205 2.16 -13.42 32.84
C LYS A 205 1.95 -11.91 32.96
N PHE A 206 2.73 -11.23 33.80
CA PHE A 206 2.68 -9.78 33.96
C PHE A 206 2.92 -9.06 32.62
N ILE A 207 3.97 -9.45 31.87
CA ILE A 207 4.26 -8.88 30.55
C ILE A 207 3.06 -9.07 29.59
N ARG A 208 2.51 -10.28 29.52
CA ARG A 208 1.34 -10.57 28.68
C ARG A 208 0.13 -9.71 29.01
N ASP A 209 -0.10 -9.49 30.30
CA ASP A 209 -1.27 -8.76 30.79
C ASP A 209 -1.12 -7.22 30.63
N THR A 210 0.11 -6.70 30.57
CA THR A 210 0.38 -5.25 30.59
C THR A 210 0.99 -4.70 29.29
N GLU A 211 1.50 -5.56 28.40
CA GLU A 211 2.28 -5.15 27.23
C GLU A 211 1.74 -5.77 25.92
N PRO A 212 0.64 -5.25 25.39
CA PRO A 212 -0.04 -5.85 24.23
C PRO A 212 0.78 -5.85 22.93
N ASN A 213 1.82 -5.01 22.86
CA ASN A 213 2.70 -4.88 21.67
C ASN A 213 4.02 -5.67 21.81
N THR A 214 4.19 -6.40 22.92
CA THR A 214 5.22 -7.44 23.08
C THR A 214 4.67 -8.72 22.48
N TYR A 215 5.02 -9.01 21.20
CA TYR A 215 4.34 -10.08 20.45
C TYR A 215 5.04 -11.44 20.57
N ASP A 216 6.26 -11.49 21.08
CA ASP A 216 6.99 -12.73 21.38
C ASP A 216 7.89 -12.51 22.59
N PHE A 217 7.80 -13.42 23.57
CA PHE A 217 8.52 -13.28 24.82
C PHE A 217 8.76 -14.66 25.44
N GLY A 218 10.01 -15.03 25.59
CA GLY A 218 10.32 -16.37 26.08
C GLY A 218 11.66 -16.49 26.78
N TYR A 219 11.66 -17.29 27.83
CA TYR A 219 12.85 -17.68 28.60
C TYR A 219 13.23 -19.15 28.35
N PHE A 220 14.52 -19.39 28.18
CA PHE A 220 15.07 -20.70 27.86
C PHE A 220 16.21 -21.01 28.82
N ILE A 221 16.01 -21.99 29.72
CA ILE A 221 17.01 -22.37 30.72
C ILE A 221 17.96 -23.40 30.13
N SER A 222 19.26 -23.21 30.33
CA SER A 222 20.30 -24.18 29.93
C SER A 222 20.13 -25.51 30.65
N SER A 223 20.56 -26.62 30.02
CA SER A 223 20.43 -27.97 30.58
C SER A 223 21.13 -28.16 31.95
N ASN A 224 22.15 -27.36 32.24
CA ASN A 224 22.87 -27.37 33.51
C ASN A 224 22.24 -26.45 34.58
N GLY A 225 21.12 -25.78 34.27
CA GLY A 225 20.41 -24.91 35.19
C GLY A 225 21.16 -23.65 35.61
N LYS A 226 22.17 -23.19 34.85
CA LYS A 226 23.02 -22.06 35.26
C LYS A 226 22.80 -20.78 34.49
N LYS A 227 22.18 -20.89 33.30
CA LYS A 227 21.94 -19.75 32.40
C LYS A 227 20.52 -19.73 31.90
N VAL A 228 20.04 -18.53 31.63
CA VAL A 228 18.75 -18.29 30.97
C VAL A 228 18.99 -17.39 29.76
N ASN A 229 18.45 -17.76 28.61
CA ASN A 229 18.32 -16.87 27.49
C ASN A 229 16.92 -16.28 27.46
N LEU A 230 16.83 -14.96 27.32
CA LEU A 230 15.61 -14.24 27.04
C LEU A 230 15.59 -13.87 25.54
N ILE A 231 14.46 -14.14 24.91
CA ILE A 231 14.15 -13.66 23.56
C ILE A 231 12.86 -12.88 23.68
N GLU A 232 12.87 -11.66 23.20
CA GLU A 232 11.73 -10.76 23.24
C GLU A 232 11.64 -9.97 21.95
N LYS A 233 10.41 -9.79 21.42
CA LYS A 233 10.19 -9.10 20.17
C LYS A 233 9.08 -8.07 20.33
N TYR A 234 9.32 -6.88 19.79
CA TYR A 234 8.46 -5.71 19.89
C TYR A 234 8.07 -5.19 18.52
N ILE A 235 6.85 -4.68 18.39
CA ILE A 235 6.35 -4.09 17.14
C ILE A 235 7.16 -2.86 16.75
N SER A 236 7.67 -2.12 17.76
CA SER A 236 8.47 -0.92 17.53
C SER A 236 9.48 -0.66 18.66
N SER A 237 10.41 0.26 18.42
CA SER A 237 11.32 0.76 19.45
C SER A 237 10.60 1.40 20.63
N ALA A 238 9.45 2.06 20.40
CA ALA A 238 8.66 2.68 21.47
C ALA A 238 8.06 1.63 22.40
N ASP A 239 7.65 0.49 21.86
CA ASP A 239 7.12 -0.62 22.65
C ASP A 239 8.22 -1.26 23.52
N PHE A 240 9.44 -1.37 22.98
CA PHE A 240 10.57 -1.83 23.77
C PHE A 240 10.95 -0.83 24.88
N VAL A 241 10.94 0.48 24.60
CA VAL A 241 11.13 1.51 25.63
C VAL A 241 10.04 1.41 26.71
N TYR A 242 8.79 1.19 26.30
CA TYR A 242 7.68 0.95 27.23
C TYR A 242 7.96 -0.26 28.15
N HIS A 243 8.39 -1.41 27.58
CA HIS A 243 8.79 -2.58 28.34
C HIS A 243 9.88 -2.26 29.38
N LEU A 244 10.96 -1.60 28.97
CA LEU A 244 12.05 -1.24 29.88
C LEU A 244 11.57 -0.33 31.02
N ASN A 245 10.70 0.65 30.73
CA ASN A 245 10.10 1.51 31.72
C ASN A 245 9.19 0.72 32.68
N ASN A 246 8.35 -0.16 32.14
CA ASN A 246 7.44 -1.00 32.90
C ASN A 246 8.21 -1.95 33.85
N PHE A 247 9.29 -2.55 33.35
CA PHE A 247 10.20 -3.37 34.13
C PHE A 247 10.83 -2.57 35.28
N GLU A 248 11.45 -1.42 34.99
CA GLU A 248 12.14 -0.57 35.97
C GLU A 248 11.21 -0.10 37.10
N GLN A 249 9.95 0.16 36.80
CA GLN A 249 8.94 0.63 37.74
C GLN A 249 8.25 -0.50 38.54
N SER A 250 8.35 -1.74 38.07
CA SER A 250 7.71 -2.90 38.68
C SER A 250 8.51 -3.45 39.88
N ASP A 251 7.82 -4.13 40.77
CA ASP A 251 8.49 -4.88 41.86
C ASP A 251 9.28 -6.10 41.32
N TYR A 252 8.96 -6.56 40.09
CA TYR A 252 9.68 -7.64 39.42
C TYR A 252 11.13 -7.28 39.14
N SER A 253 11.48 -6.02 38.92
CA SER A 253 12.86 -5.60 38.67
C SER A 253 13.78 -5.92 39.84
N LYS A 254 13.31 -5.72 41.09
CA LYS A 254 14.09 -6.02 42.30
C LYS A 254 14.32 -7.52 42.51
N GLU A 255 13.30 -8.33 42.20
CA GLU A 255 13.40 -9.79 42.33
C GLU A 255 14.29 -10.35 41.21
N PHE A 256 14.12 -9.83 39.97
CA PHE A 256 14.96 -10.18 38.81
C PHE A 256 16.45 -9.98 39.10
N MET A 257 16.83 -8.83 39.66
CA MET A 257 18.21 -8.51 40.01
C MET A 257 18.79 -9.35 41.13
N LYS A 258 17.94 -9.97 41.98
CA LYS A 258 18.40 -10.97 42.99
C LYS A 258 18.67 -12.32 42.32
N LEU A 259 17.79 -12.73 41.40
CA LEU A 259 17.87 -14.03 40.71
C LEU A 259 18.95 -14.09 39.64
N PHE A 260 19.19 -12.97 38.94
CA PHE A 260 20.01 -12.94 37.72
C PHE A 260 21.09 -11.87 37.75
N THR A 261 22.17 -12.18 37.02
CA THR A 261 23.16 -11.21 36.54
C THR A 261 23.14 -11.22 35.01
N LEU A 262 22.96 -10.05 34.43
CA LEU A 262 23.06 -9.87 32.95
C LEU A 262 24.48 -10.16 32.52
N SER A 263 24.66 -11.13 31.61
CA SER A 263 25.98 -11.45 31.02
C SER A 263 26.13 -10.89 29.61
N LYS A 264 25.01 -10.79 28.88
CA LYS A 264 24.99 -10.21 27.53
C LYS A 264 23.60 -9.66 27.21
N VAL A 265 23.57 -8.50 26.58
CA VAL A 265 22.33 -7.92 26.02
C VAL A 265 22.60 -7.49 24.57
N ILE A 266 21.72 -7.85 23.67
CA ILE A 266 21.76 -7.46 22.26
C ILE A 266 20.39 -6.86 21.92
N ILE A 267 20.39 -5.72 21.23
CA ILE A 267 19.19 -5.18 20.59
C ILE A 267 19.42 -5.22 19.08
N ALA A 268 18.63 -6.06 18.41
CA ALA A 268 18.69 -6.26 16.97
C ALA A 268 17.49 -5.55 16.30
N GLY A 269 17.74 -4.95 15.13
CA GLY A 269 16.75 -4.19 14.36
C GLY A 269 17.05 -2.70 14.32
N ASP A 270 16.07 -1.91 13.88
CA ASP A 270 16.22 -0.45 13.72
C ASP A 270 15.82 0.29 15.01
N ALA A 271 16.74 0.31 15.96
CA ALA A 271 16.52 0.97 17.26
C ALA A 271 16.47 2.50 17.11
N SER A 272 15.43 3.13 17.70
CA SER A 272 15.34 4.59 17.81
C SER A 272 16.43 5.16 18.72
N ASP A 273 16.69 6.46 18.63
CA ASP A 273 17.69 7.09 19.49
C ASP A 273 17.32 7.03 20.97
N GLU A 274 16.04 7.06 21.30
CA GLU A 274 15.55 6.85 22.68
C GLU A 274 15.86 5.45 23.18
N LEU A 275 15.57 4.41 22.38
CA LEU A 275 15.89 3.03 22.72
C LEU A 275 17.40 2.83 22.85
N LYS A 276 18.20 3.39 21.93
CA LYS A 276 19.69 3.35 22.03
C LYS A 276 20.20 3.95 23.32
N ALA A 277 19.62 5.10 23.74
CA ALA A 277 19.99 5.76 24.99
C ALA A 277 19.67 4.90 26.22
N LYS A 278 18.47 4.29 26.28
CA LYS A 278 18.09 3.37 27.36
C LYS A 278 18.94 2.09 27.34
N ALA A 279 19.13 1.49 26.19
CA ALA A 279 19.90 0.25 26.03
C ALA A 279 21.34 0.36 26.54
N LYS A 280 21.93 1.55 26.45
CA LYS A 280 23.27 1.83 26.98
C LYS A 280 23.39 1.58 28.48
N ALA A 281 22.33 1.83 29.24
CA ALA A 281 22.31 1.58 30.70
C ALA A 281 22.44 0.09 31.02
N TYR A 282 22.00 -0.79 30.14
CA TYR A 282 22.08 -2.25 30.27
C TYR A 282 23.33 -2.85 29.58
N GLY A 283 24.23 -2.01 29.03
CA GLY A 283 25.42 -2.47 28.30
C GLY A 283 25.07 -3.18 27.00
N ALA A 284 23.94 -2.87 26.37
CA ALA A 284 23.46 -3.56 25.19
C ALA A 284 24.29 -3.27 23.94
N GLU A 285 24.62 -4.32 23.19
CA GLU A 285 25.18 -4.26 21.84
C GLU A 285 24.05 -4.02 20.83
N LEU A 286 24.19 -3.00 19.99
CA LEU A 286 23.22 -2.67 18.93
C LEU A 286 23.61 -3.38 17.63
N ARG A 287 22.66 -4.09 17.00
CA ARG A 287 22.85 -4.81 15.74
C ARG A 287 21.76 -4.44 14.74
N PRO A 288 22.02 -3.47 13.84
CA PRO A 288 21.04 -3.11 12.80
C PRO A 288 20.79 -4.30 11.86
N GLN A 289 19.60 -4.39 11.34
CA GLN A 289 19.27 -5.41 10.35
C GLN A 289 19.99 -5.12 9.03
N VAL A 290 20.67 -6.11 8.49
CA VAL A 290 21.40 -6.01 7.21
C VAL A 290 20.79 -6.89 6.11
N GLY A 291 19.79 -7.69 6.44
CA GLY A 291 19.09 -8.57 5.50
C GLY A 291 18.14 -9.53 6.21
N GLY A 292 17.38 -10.30 5.43
CA GLY A 292 16.39 -11.24 5.98
C GLY A 292 15.05 -10.56 6.33
N TRP A 293 14.18 -11.35 6.95
CA TRP A 293 12.88 -10.90 7.46
C TRP A 293 12.64 -11.40 8.88
N ILE A 294 11.88 -10.64 9.65
CA ILE A 294 11.46 -10.97 11.01
C ILE A 294 9.93 -11.09 10.98
N ASN A 295 9.41 -12.28 11.24
CA ASN A 295 7.97 -12.55 11.32
C ASN A 295 7.44 -12.16 12.70
#